data_a709f0d1c9675d6c14dda59f4f25f259
#
_entry.id   a709f0d1c9675d6c14dda59f4f25f259
#
_cell.length_a   1.000
_cell.length_b   1.000
_cell.length_c   1.000
_cell.angle_alpha   90.00
_cell.angle_beta   90.00
_cell.angle_gamma   90.00
#
_symmetry.space_group_name_H-M   'P 1'
#
loop_
_entity.id
_entity.type
_entity.pdbx_description
1 polymer ?
#
loop_
_entity_poly.entity_id
_entity_poly.type
_entity_poly.pdbx_seq_one_letter_code
_entity_poly.pdbx_strand_id
1 'polypeptide(L)'
;MRSLCRLICLSATIAAPTILAAQSYPSASDPRSNLKPGRFDAGTAASNMRLVSFTPKPAQFDSSRGLAFINSDLAFGNGHYAYQGNFAGFTVWDVSNPAKPVVTAVVECITSQGDPSIIGNLLFVSAEGGGNRNDCAKGGVQSPKDHMTGVRIYDVSNPHAPKLIKNVQTCKGSHTHTVIPSPTDPNIVYIYVSGQQAARPDSEMAGCKNGTDPADPTNSLYQLDIIKVPLNHPERAAVIPGARIFTGLEGSPDCVTFCAPPDSRRRPRPSATQAGAPNGAPTDPMHTGPRNCHDVTAYPAMHLLAAACSSHAIMVDISNPEKPVRISAITDTNNFQGRHTAGFSNDGKKTLWTDEWGGGTGPMCQAGSIMELGGNTIVTASPDYKKLTQRAYFKLPAAQTAQENCVSHNGGLVPVPGRDLYVQGWYQGGIDVMDFTDADHPTEIAYYDRGPIDEPADTSKASERSRYTIGGSWGAYYWNGYIYSSELDRGFDIYELTPSPQLSANEIAAAKLSTLKEYNPQSQPRFTWPAAFPVVRSYLDQLVRNDGLSSDRTAAIAKALDAAEQQKGTARAASLHKLGAQVEGYVKDAKDSARVKTLASEIHRLAAASK
;
A
#
# COMPACT_ATOMS: atom_id res chain seq x y z
N MET A 1 -41.32 48.13 67.43
CA MET A 1 -40.02 47.76 66.85
C MET A 1 -40.26 46.59 65.90
N ARG A 2 -40.24 46.90 64.62
CA ARG A 2 -40.50 45.90 63.56
C ARG A 2 -39.16 45.47 62.93
N SER A 3 -38.83 44.17 63.04
CA SER A 3 -37.65 43.55 62.47
C SER A 3 -37.98 43.01 61.07
N LEU A 4 -37.25 43.50 60.04
CA LEU A 4 -37.37 43.03 58.64
C LEU A 4 -36.41 41.85 58.46
N CYS A 5 -36.96 40.65 58.22
CA CYS A 5 -36.19 39.52 57.72
C CYS A 5 -36.09 39.63 56.17
N ARG A 6 -34.88 39.77 55.66
CA ARG A 6 -34.58 39.65 54.22
C ARG A 6 -34.29 38.18 53.88
N LEU A 7 -35.14 37.58 53.09
CA LEU A 7 -34.89 36.28 52.42
C LEU A 7 -33.92 36.49 51.27
N ILE A 8 -32.77 35.84 51.32
CA ILE A 8 -31.85 35.74 50.17
C ILE A 8 -32.22 34.43 49.44
N CYS A 9 -32.83 34.55 48.25
CA CYS A 9 -33.00 33.40 47.31
C CYS A 9 -31.65 33.13 46.64
N LEU A 10 -30.99 32.02 46.99
CA LEU A 10 -29.88 31.48 46.24
C LEU A 10 -30.46 30.68 45.07
N SER A 11 -30.32 31.21 43.84
CA SER A 11 -30.62 30.46 42.60
C SER A 11 -29.44 29.52 42.32
N ALA A 12 -29.58 28.24 42.64
CA ALA A 12 -28.65 27.22 42.24
C ALA A 12 -28.88 26.88 40.74
N THR A 13 -28.02 27.37 39.87
CA THR A 13 -27.97 26.89 38.47
C THR A 13 -27.40 25.49 38.45
N ILE A 14 -28.24 24.50 38.23
CA ILE A 14 -27.86 23.11 37.93
C ILE A 14 -27.30 23.11 36.51
N ALA A 15 -25.97 23.12 36.36
CA ALA A 15 -25.34 22.80 35.09
C ALA A 15 -25.56 21.29 34.82
N ALA A 16 -26.45 20.98 33.89
CA ALA A 16 -26.58 19.60 33.39
C ALA A 16 -25.24 19.22 32.74
N PRO A 17 -24.67 18.06 33.06
CA PRO A 17 -23.50 17.57 32.35
C PRO A 17 -23.93 17.32 30.90
N THR A 18 -23.35 18.05 29.95
CA THR A 18 -23.40 17.68 28.54
C THR A 18 -22.65 16.36 28.41
N ILE A 19 -23.39 15.26 28.29
CA ILE A 19 -22.85 13.98 27.84
C ILE A 19 -22.42 14.22 26.39
N LEU A 20 -21.13 14.49 26.16
CA LEU A 20 -20.56 14.31 24.83
C LEU A 20 -20.76 12.84 24.50
N ALA A 21 -21.72 12.56 23.61
CA ALA A 21 -21.82 11.25 22.99
C ALA A 21 -20.46 10.94 22.37
N ALA A 22 -19.82 9.85 22.78
CA ALA A 22 -18.61 9.39 22.14
C ALA A 22 -18.92 9.27 20.65
N GLN A 23 -18.19 10.01 19.82
CA GLN A 23 -18.39 10.01 18.39
C GLN A 23 -18.06 8.60 17.89
N SER A 24 -19.02 7.92 17.26
CA SER A 24 -18.79 6.59 16.71
C SER A 24 -17.67 6.67 15.65
N TYR A 25 -16.75 5.73 15.67
CA TYR A 25 -15.67 5.63 14.69
C TYR A 25 -15.86 4.31 13.90
N PRO A 26 -15.80 4.31 12.57
CA PRO A 26 -15.79 5.46 11.64
C PRO A 26 -16.96 6.41 11.83
N SER A 27 -16.77 7.70 11.53
CA SER A 27 -17.74 8.75 11.84
C SER A 27 -18.73 8.97 10.70
N ALA A 28 -20.03 8.93 11.01
CA ALA A 28 -21.10 9.27 10.07
C ALA A 28 -21.22 10.79 9.81
N SER A 29 -20.55 11.63 10.59
CA SER A 29 -20.48 13.09 10.37
C SER A 29 -19.29 13.53 9.52
N ASP A 30 -18.47 12.59 9.06
CA ASP A 30 -17.36 12.89 8.14
C ASP A 30 -17.93 13.38 6.79
N PRO A 31 -17.30 14.38 6.15
CA PRO A 31 -17.75 14.89 4.84
C PRO A 31 -17.86 13.83 3.72
N ARG A 32 -17.16 12.72 3.84
CA ARG A 32 -17.22 11.59 2.90
C ARG A 32 -18.45 10.73 3.08
N SER A 33 -19.08 10.76 4.25
CA SER A 33 -20.28 9.95 4.51
C SER A 33 -21.46 10.46 3.68
N ASN A 34 -22.18 9.56 3.03
CA ASN A 34 -23.37 9.85 2.22
C ASN A 34 -23.10 10.73 0.98
N LEU A 35 -21.96 10.57 0.32
CA LEU A 35 -21.73 11.21 -0.97
C LEU A 35 -22.75 10.71 -2.02
N LYS A 36 -23.11 11.59 -2.97
CA LYS A 36 -23.98 11.22 -4.09
C LYS A 36 -23.38 10.03 -4.84
N PRO A 37 -24.12 8.94 -5.06
CA PRO A 37 -23.67 7.85 -5.88
C PRO A 37 -23.54 8.26 -7.36
N GLY A 38 -22.69 7.51 -8.10
CA GLY A 38 -22.52 7.69 -9.53
C GLY A 38 -21.20 7.08 -10.02
N ARG A 39 -21.18 6.58 -11.26
CA ARG A 39 -19.96 6.04 -11.84
C ARG A 39 -18.96 7.15 -12.21
N PHE A 40 -19.42 8.17 -12.94
CA PHE A 40 -18.58 9.27 -13.43
C PHE A 40 -19.01 10.64 -12.90
N ASP A 41 -20.19 10.73 -12.29
CA ASP A 41 -20.78 11.96 -11.74
C ASP A 41 -21.06 11.86 -10.23
N ALA A 42 -20.38 10.94 -9.54
CA ALA A 42 -20.45 10.80 -8.10
C ALA A 42 -20.09 12.10 -7.38
N GLY A 43 -20.70 12.32 -6.21
CA GLY A 43 -20.26 13.37 -5.30
C GLY A 43 -18.82 13.11 -4.84
N THR A 44 -18.10 14.16 -4.48
CA THR A 44 -16.70 14.06 -4.02
C THR A 44 -16.47 14.80 -2.72
N ALA A 45 -15.54 14.31 -1.91
CA ALA A 45 -15.00 15.01 -0.76
C ALA A 45 -13.48 14.88 -0.73
N ALA A 46 -12.80 15.96 -0.35
CA ALA A 46 -11.34 16.00 -0.30
C ALA A 46 -10.85 16.89 0.83
N SER A 47 -9.71 16.55 1.41
CA SER A 47 -8.99 17.38 2.36
C SER A 47 -7.49 17.25 2.11
N ASN A 48 -6.79 18.39 2.00
CA ASN A 48 -5.34 18.48 1.82
C ASN A 48 -4.81 17.71 0.58
N MET A 49 -5.71 17.39 -0.34
CA MET A 49 -5.47 16.69 -1.60
C MET A 49 -6.42 17.23 -2.67
N ARG A 50 -5.97 17.33 -3.91
CA ARG A 50 -6.84 17.66 -5.04
C ARG A 50 -6.64 16.71 -6.20
N LEU A 51 -7.69 16.43 -6.93
CA LEU A 51 -7.64 15.73 -8.20
C LEU A 51 -6.99 16.62 -9.27
N VAL A 52 -5.94 16.12 -9.91
CA VAL A 52 -5.26 16.76 -11.04
C VAL A 52 -5.92 16.34 -12.34
N SER A 53 -6.16 15.04 -12.49
CA SER A 53 -6.87 14.49 -13.64
C SER A 53 -7.52 13.15 -13.30
N PHE A 54 -8.61 12.88 -14.01
CA PHE A 54 -9.28 11.60 -14.09
C PHE A 54 -9.37 11.20 -15.57
N THR A 55 -9.00 9.96 -15.88
CA THR A 55 -9.13 9.40 -17.22
C THR A 55 -9.87 8.07 -17.17
N PRO A 56 -11.01 7.93 -17.85
CA PRO A 56 -11.71 6.66 -17.95
C PRO A 56 -10.79 5.58 -18.53
N LYS A 57 -11.04 4.33 -18.14
CA LYS A 57 -10.30 3.21 -18.70
C LYS A 57 -10.57 3.03 -20.20
N PRO A 58 -9.65 2.39 -20.94
CA PRO A 58 -9.85 2.08 -22.34
C PRO A 58 -11.09 1.20 -22.58
N ALA A 59 -11.76 1.40 -23.71
CA ALA A 59 -12.98 0.65 -24.06
C ALA A 59 -12.79 -0.87 -24.04
N GLN A 60 -11.58 -1.37 -24.33
CA GLN A 60 -11.23 -2.80 -24.27
C GLN A 60 -11.43 -3.38 -22.86
N PHE A 61 -11.22 -2.57 -21.82
CA PHE A 61 -11.35 -2.93 -20.42
C PHE A 61 -12.61 -2.38 -19.76
N ASP A 62 -13.49 -1.74 -20.52
CA ASP A 62 -14.79 -1.25 -20.05
C ASP A 62 -15.94 -2.23 -20.37
N SER A 63 -15.65 -3.53 -20.34
CA SER A 63 -16.66 -4.57 -20.56
C SER A 63 -17.42 -4.86 -19.28
N SER A 64 -18.76 -4.89 -19.35
CA SER A 64 -19.63 -5.37 -18.27
C SER A 64 -19.65 -6.89 -18.12
N ARG A 65 -18.92 -7.62 -18.97
CA ARG A 65 -18.88 -9.09 -18.95
C ARG A 65 -17.67 -9.63 -18.23
N GLY A 66 -17.91 -10.50 -17.26
CA GLY A 66 -16.86 -11.11 -16.44
C GLY A 66 -16.14 -10.11 -15.55
N LEU A 67 -14.87 -10.33 -15.29
CA LEU A 67 -14.03 -9.49 -14.41
C LEU A 67 -13.08 -8.55 -15.18
N ALA A 68 -13.23 -8.47 -16.53
CA ALA A 68 -12.35 -7.65 -17.37
C ALA A 68 -12.41 -6.13 -17.05
N PHE A 69 -13.46 -5.69 -16.34
CA PHE A 69 -13.56 -4.31 -15.89
C PHE A 69 -12.64 -3.97 -14.72
N ILE A 70 -12.04 -4.96 -14.05
CA ILE A 70 -11.23 -4.72 -12.85
C ILE A 70 -9.82 -4.33 -13.27
N ASN A 71 -9.45 -3.05 -13.04
CA ASN A 71 -8.06 -2.64 -13.01
C ASN A 71 -7.43 -3.10 -11.71
N SER A 72 -6.17 -3.54 -11.78
CA SER A 72 -5.37 -3.92 -10.62
C SER A 72 -4.26 -2.89 -10.32
N ASP A 73 -3.08 -3.33 -9.99
CA ASP A 73 -2.01 -2.51 -9.46
C ASP A 73 -1.26 -1.66 -10.51
N LEU A 74 -0.30 -0.86 -10.04
CA LEU A 74 0.50 0.07 -10.83
C LEU A 74 2.00 -0.21 -10.67
N ALA A 75 2.74 -0.01 -11.75
CA ALA A 75 4.19 0.14 -11.73
C ALA A 75 4.60 1.35 -12.58
N PHE A 76 5.75 1.96 -12.30
CA PHE A 76 6.19 3.19 -12.96
C PHE A 76 7.62 3.04 -13.47
N GLY A 77 7.87 3.47 -14.70
CA GLY A 77 9.21 3.34 -15.28
C GLY A 77 9.37 4.07 -16.61
N ASN A 78 10.49 3.80 -17.27
CA ASN A 78 10.85 4.40 -18.54
C ASN A 78 10.72 5.94 -18.56
N GLY A 79 11.00 6.57 -17.39
CA GLY A 79 11.01 8.01 -17.18
C GLY A 79 9.65 8.64 -16.86
N HIS A 80 8.58 8.28 -17.56
CA HIS A 80 7.27 8.91 -17.40
C HIS A 80 6.09 8.01 -17.80
N TYR A 81 6.26 6.70 -17.75
CA TYR A 81 5.16 5.76 -18.03
C TYR A 81 4.65 5.12 -16.74
N ALA A 82 3.33 4.97 -16.65
CA ALA A 82 2.67 4.13 -15.68
C ALA A 82 2.08 2.90 -16.39
N TYR A 83 2.29 1.73 -15.80
CA TYR A 83 1.77 0.46 -16.24
C TYR A 83 0.66 0.05 -15.29
N GLN A 84 -0.57 0.04 -15.77
CA GLN A 84 -1.75 -0.32 -14.98
C GLN A 84 -2.21 -1.71 -15.35
N GLY A 85 -2.20 -2.61 -14.38
CA GLY A 85 -2.74 -3.95 -14.53
C GLY A 85 -4.25 -3.94 -14.72
N ASN A 86 -4.75 -5.01 -15.34
CA ASN A 86 -6.17 -5.30 -15.48
C ASN A 86 -6.35 -6.81 -15.53
N PHE A 87 -7.46 -7.34 -15.07
CA PHE A 87 -7.73 -8.78 -15.10
C PHE A 87 -7.74 -9.38 -16.52
N ALA A 88 -7.91 -8.55 -17.54
CA ALA A 88 -7.85 -8.95 -18.94
C ALA A 88 -6.56 -8.52 -19.67
N GLY A 89 -5.58 -7.94 -18.95
CA GLY A 89 -4.32 -7.50 -19.55
C GLY A 89 -3.68 -6.32 -18.81
N PHE A 90 -3.24 -5.31 -19.54
CA PHE A 90 -2.70 -4.07 -18.93
C PHE A 90 -2.78 -2.88 -19.87
N THR A 91 -2.75 -1.68 -19.29
CA THR A 91 -2.69 -0.40 -20.00
C THR A 91 -1.36 0.29 -19.73
N VAL A 92 -0.76 0.87 -20.75
CA VAL A 92 0.41 1.75 -20.63
C VAL A 92 -0.06 3.20 -20.76
N TRP A 93 0.25 4.01 -19.78
CA TRP A 93 -0.07 5.44 -19.70
C TRP A 93 1.18 6.29 -19.86
N ASP A 94 1.18 7.26 -20.76
CA ASP A 94 2.14 8.36 -20.73
C ASP A 94 1.61 9.41 -19.72
N VAL A 95 2.37 9.62 -18.65
CA VAL A 95 2.06 10.57 -17.57
C VAL A 95 3.06 11.74 -17.52
N SER A 96 3.77 12.00 -18.62
CA SER A 96 4.67 13.15 -18.76
C SER A 96 3.97 14.47 -18.47
N ASN A 97 2.67 14.55 -18.77
CA ASN A 97 1.79 15.62 -18.33
C ASN A 97 0.70 15.04 -17.41
N PRO A 98 0.86 15.12 -16.07
CA PRO A 98 -0.11 14.56 -15.12
C PRO A 98 -1.52 15.15 -15.24
N ALA A 99 -1.67 16.37 -15.76
CA ALA A 99 -2.98 16.98 -16.00
C ALA A 99 -3.69 16.40 -17.23
N LYS A 100 -2.99 15.67 -18.09
CA LYS A 100 -3.53 15.09 -19.32
C LYS A 100 -2.80 13.77 -19.66
N PRO A 101 -2.97 12.72 -18.86
CA PRO A 101 -2.36 11.42 -19.16
C PRO A 101 -2.95 10.83 -20.46
N VAL A 102 -2.15 10.08 -21.19
CA VAL A 102 -2.52 9.51 -22.49
C VAL A 102 -2.31 8.00 -22.49
N VAL A 103 -3.32 7.24 -22.97
CA VAL A 103 -3.16 5.82 -23.23
C VAL A 103 -2.18 5.64 -24.38
N THR A 104 -1.07 4.96 -24.11
CA THR A 104 -0.01 4.68 -25.09
C THR A 104 -0.20 3.31 -25.74
N ALA A 105 -0.58 2.31 -24.93
CA ALA A 105 -0.89 0.96 -25.40
C ALA A 105 -1.91 0.29 -24.50
N VAL A 106 -2.68 -0.63 -25.09
CA VAL A 106 -3.56 -1.58 -24.40
C VAL A 106 -3.18 -2.98 -24.85
N VAL A 107 -2.82 -3.85 -23.92
CA VAL A 107 -2.46 -5.24 -24.19
C VAL A 107 -3.55 -6.14 -23.62
N GLU A 108 -4.33 -6.76 -24.51
CA GLU A 108 -5.36 -7.74 -24.14
C GLU A 108 -4.74 -9.12 -24.01
N CYS A 109 -4.57 -9.58 -22.79
CA CYS A 109 -4.08 -10.93 -22.48
C CYS A 109 -4.55 -11.30 -21.07
N ILE A 110 -5.54 -12.16 -20.96
CA ILE A 110 -6.17 -12.49 -19.67
C ILE A 110 -5.13 -12.91 -18.64
N THR A 111 -5.18 -12.29 -17.47
CA THR A 111 -4.26 -12.49 -16.34
C THR A 111 -4.97 -12.95 -15.07
N SER A 112 -6.22 -12.56 -14.88
CA SER A 112 -7.05 -12.75 -13.68
C SER A 112 -6.59 -11.96 -12.42
N GLN A 113 -5.44 -11.27 -12.49
CA GLN A 113 -4.94 -10.27 -11.54
C GLN A 113 -4.22 -9.16 -12.31
N GLY A 114 -3.09 -9.49 -12.91
CA GLY A 114 -2.40 -8.57 -13.81
C GLY A 114 -1.46 -7.59 -13.15
N ASP A 115 -1.09 -7.78 -11.88
CA ASP A 115 -0.20 -6.87 -11.18
C ASP A 115 1.13 -6.71 -11.91
N PRO A 116 1.55 -5.47 -12.22
CA PRO A 116 2.76 -5.20 -12.97
C PRO A 116 3.96 -4.91 -12.06
N SER A 117 5.16 -5.22 -12.54
CA SER A 117 6.43 -4.66 -12.04
C SER A 117 7.36 -4.38 -13.22
N ILE A 118 8.25 -3.41 -13.07
CA ILE A 118 9.17 -3.02 -14.14
C ILE A 118 10.61 -2.93 -13.66
N ILE A 119 11.54 -3.39 -14.49
CA ILE A 119 12.99 -3.17 -14.34
C ILE A 119 13.57 -2.87 -15.72
N GLY A 120 14.10 -1.67 -15.89
CA GLY A 120 14.59 -1.22 -17.19
C GLY A 120 13.49 -1.30 -18.25
N ASN A 121 13.70 -2.10 -19.26
CA ASN A 121 12.74 -2.32 -20.34
C ASN A 121 11.93 -3.62 -20.21
N LEU A 122 11.99 -4.29 -19.05
CA LEU A 122 11.24 -5.52 -18.81
C LEU A 122 10.07 -5.26 -17.88
N LEU A 123 8.88 -5.52 -18.37
CA LEU A 123 7.64 -5.52 -17.59
C LEU A 123 7.28 -6.96 -17.24
N PHE A 124 7.02 -7.19 -15.97
CA PHE A 124 6.54 -8.45 -15.41
C PHE A 124 5.06 -8.29 -15.08
N VAL A 125 4.23 -9.26 -15.45
CA VAL A 125 2.79 -9.21 -15.22
C VAL A 125 2.34 -10.53 -14.59
N SER A 126 1.70 -10.45 -13.43
CA SER A 126 1.12 -11.60 -12.73
C SER A 126 0.02 -12.26 -13.54
N ALA A 127 -0.03 -13.59 -13.51
CA ALA A 127 -1.11 -14.35 -14.11
C ALA A 127 -1.52 -15.52 -13.21
N GLU A 128 -2.80 -15.57 -12.85
CA GLU A 128 -3.39 -16.69 -12.10
C GLU A 128 -4.77 -17.04 -12.64
N GLY A 129 -5.32 -18.15 -12.17
CA GLY A 129 -6.66 -18.58 -12.55
C GLY A 129 -6.73 -19.43 -13.82
N GLY A 130 -7.80 -20.22 -13.91
CA GLY A 130 -7.94 -21.29 -14.91
C GLY A 130 -8.26 -20.84 -16.33
N GLY A 131 -8.50 -19.55 -16.57
CA GLY A 131 -8.87 -19.02 -17.88
C GLY A 131 -7.73 -18.48 -18.73
N ASN A 132 -6.54 -18.36 -18.17
CA ASN A 132 -5.40 -17.72 -18.81
C ASN A 132 -4.71 -18.66 -19.81
N ARG A 133 -4.41 -18.15 -21.00
CA ARG A 133 -3.74 -18.91 -22.06
C ARG A 133 -2.30 -18.44 -22.29
N ASN A 134 -1.44 -19.37 -22.67
CA ASN A 134 -0.05 -19.06 -23.03
C ASN A 134 0.08 -18.10 -24.22
N ASP A 135 -0.83 -18.21 -25.18
CA ASP A 135 -0.84 -17.46 -26.45
C ASP A 135 -1.67 -16.18 -26.40
N CYS A 136 -2.24 -15.85 -25.24
CA CYS A 136 -3.18 -14.73 -25.07
C CYS A 136 -4.44 -14.80 -25.96
N ALA A 137 -4.74 -15.92 -26.59
CA ALA A 137 -5.92 -16.05 -27.43
C ALA A 137 -7.21 -16.04 -26.63
N LYS A 138 -8.29 -15.53 -27.20
CA LYS A 138 -9.63 -15.56 -26.61
C LYS A 138 -10.22 -16.99 -26.65
N GLY A 139 -11.16 -17.30 -25.73
CA GLY A 139 -11.90 -18.56 -25.76
C GLY A 139 -11.54 -19.57 -24.66
N GLY A 140 -10.76 -19.16 -23.68
CA GLY A 140 -10.42 -19.98 -22.51
C GLY A 140 -9.42 -21.12 -22.82
N VAL A 141 -9.05 -21.86 -21.76
CA VAL A 141 -8.08 -22.96 -21.84
C VAL A 141 -8.74 -24.22 -22.38
N GLN A 142 -8.21 -24.77 -23.47
CA GLN A 142 -8.73 -25.98 -24.14
C GLN A 142 -7.98 -27.24 -23.71
N SER A 143 -6.73 -27.11 -23.30
CA SER A 143 -5.92 -28.21 -22.79
C SER A 143 -4.92 -27.71 -21.73
N PRO A 144 -4.40 -28.61 -20.87
CA PRO A 144 -3.42 -28.21 -19.83
C PRO A 144 -2.19 -27.49 -20.37
N LYS A 145 -1.74 -27.83 -21.59
CA LYS A 145 -0.58 -27.17 -22.24
C LYS A 145 -0.87 -25.73 -22.69
N ASP A 146 -2.14 -25.36 -22.85
CA ASP A 146 -2.53 -23.97 -23.21
C ASP A 146 -2.62 -23.08 -21.98
N HIS A 147 -2.66 -23.66 -20.80
CA HIS A 147 -2.85 -22.95 -19.55
C HIS A 147 -1.61 -22.15 -19.15
N MET A 148 -1.82 -20.92 -18.71
CA MET A 148 -0.78 -20.03 -18.20
C MET A 148 -1.10 -19.58 -16.79
N THR A 149 -0.28 -19.98 -15.82
CA THR A 149 -0.25 -19.42 -14.47
C THR A 149 1.18 -19.19 -14.03
N GLY A 150 1.50 -17.99 -13.57
CA GLY A 150 2.85 -17.56 -13.23
C GLY A 150 3.10 -16.12 -13.62
N VAL A 151 4.24 -15.81 -14.22
CA VAL A 151 4.62 -14.44 -14.57
C VAL A 151 4.89 -14.33 -16.08
N ARG A 152 4.28 -13.34 -16.71
CA ARG A 152 4.56 -12.95 -18.10
C ARG A 152 5.65 -11.90 -18.12
N ILE A 153 6.60 -12.04 -19.04
CA ILE A 153 7.70 -11.07 -19.24
C ILE A 153 7.51 -10.40 -20.58
N TYR A 154 7.39 -9.09 -20.58
CA TYR A 154 7.25 -8.27 -21.79
C TYR A 154 8.47 -7.37 -21.98
N ASP A 155 8.88 -7.17 -23.23
CA ASP A 155 9.75 -6.07 -23.63
C ASP A 155 8.89 -4.82 -23.84
N VAL A 156 9.20 -3.78 -23.08
CA VAL A 156 8.57 -2.45 -23.14
C VAL A 156 9.57 -1.36 -23.53
N SER A 157 10.66 -1.72 -24.21
CA SER A 157 11.60 -0.75 -24.80
C SER A 157 10.90 0.23 -25.75
N ASN A 158 9.83 -0.23 -26.40
CA ASN A 158 8.85 0.62 -27.06
C ASN A 158 7.50 0.54 -26.29
N PRO A 159 7.19 1.53 -25.43
CA PRO A 159 5.94 1.52 -24.64
C PRO A 159 4.65 1.55 -25.50
N HIS A 160 4.75 1.93 -26.78
CA HIS A 160 3.62 1.89 -27.71
C HIS A 160 3.32 0.49 -28.27
N ALA A 161 4.27 -0.44 -28.15
CA ALA A 161 4.16 -1.77 -28.71
C ALA A 161 4.83 -2.82 -27.81
N PRO A 162 4.31 -3.06 -26.59
CA PRO A 162 4.82 -4.10 -25.70
C PRO A 162 4.84 -5.48 -26.37
N LYS A 163 5.93 -6.24 -26.19
CA LYS A 163 6.09 -7.56 -26.80
C LYS A 163 6.27 -8.63 -25.74
N LEU A 164 5.45 -9.66 -25.75
CA LEU A 164 5.63 -10.83 -24.88
C LEU A 164 6.93 -11.56 -25.26
N ILE A 165 7.85 -11.67 -24.29
CA ILE A 165 9.11 -12.42 -24.44
C ILE A 165 8.92 -13.86 -23.98
N LYS A 166 8.33 -14.02 -22.76
CA LYS A 166 8.26 -15.32 -22.10
C LYS A 166 7.10 -15.41 -21.12
N ASN A 167 6.51 -16.58 -21.06
CA ASN A 167 5.67 -17.03 -19.95
C ASN A 167 6.51 -17.91 -19.03
N VAL A 168 6.64 -17.54 -17.75
CA VAL A 168 7.28 -18.38 -16.74
C VAL A 168 6.19 -18.99 -15.88
N GLN A 169 5.98 -20.29 -16.04
CA GLN A 169 4.96 -21.06 -15.34
C GLN A 169 5.38 -21.32 -13.89
N THR A 170 4.43 -21.26 -12.96
CA THR A 170 4.61 -21.65 -11.56
C THR A 170 3.53 -22.62 -11.11
N CYS A 171 3.76 -23.30 -9.99
CA CYS A 171 2.82 -24.32 -9.52
C CYS A 171 1.47 -23.74 -9.06
N LYS A 172 1.46 -22.55 -8.47
CA LYS A 172 0.24 -21.94 -7.88
C LYS A 172 -0.23 -20.68 -8.59
N GLY A 173 0.38 -20.35 -9.74
CA GLY A 173 0.13 -19.07 -10.40
C GLY A 173 0.83 -17.91 -9.70
N SER A 174 0.53 -16.70 -10.15
CA SER A 174 0.99 -15.46 -9.54
C SER A 174 -0.23 -14.57 -9.28
N HIS A 175 -0.64 -14.49 -8.02
CA HIS A 175 -1.61 -13.51 -7.56
C HIS A 175 -0.96 -12.13 -7.59
N THR A 176 0.15 -12.00 -6.86
CA THR A 176 1.06 -10.88 -6.89
C THR A 176 2.50 -11.36 -7.06
N HIS A 177 3.42 -10.45 -7.33
CA HIS A 177 4.84 -10.78 -7.36
C HIS A 177 5.69 -9.58 -6.96
N THR A 178 6.88 -9.86 -6.47
CA THR A 178 7.83 -8.83 -6.02
C THR A 178 9.17 -8.99 -6.73
N VAL A 179 9.62 -7.93 -7.36
CA VAL A 179 10.94 -7.89 -8.02
C VAL A 179 12.01 -7.51 -7.01
N ILE A 180 13.06 -8.32 -6.89
CA ILE A 180 14.17 -8.14 -5.99
C ILE A 180 15.47 -8.10 -6.81
N PRO A 181 16.13 -6.94 -6.95
CA PRO A 181 17.43 -6.86 -7.59
C PRO A 181 18.46 -7.72 -6.87
N SER A 182 19.32 -8.42 -7.61
CA SER A 182 20.43 -9.15 -7.00
C SER A 182 21.40 -8.19 -6.31
N PRO A 183 21.80 -8.43 -5.07
CA PRO A 183 22.78 -7.59 -4.38
C PRO A 183 24.21 -7.75 -4.92
N THR A 184 24.46 -8.79 -5.73
CA THR A 184 25.81 -9.16 -6.19
C THR A 184 26.00 -9.10 -7.71
N ASP A 185 24.91 -9.14 -8.48
CA ASP A 185 24.96 -9.08 -9.95
C ASP A 185 23.87 -8.16 -10.48
N PRO A 186 24.20 -6.98 -11.00
CA PRO A 186 23.22 -6.02 -11.51
C PRO A 186 22.45 -6.51 -12.74
N ASN A 187 22.87 -7.61 -13.36
CA ASN A 187 22.17 -8.24 -14.51
C ASN A 187 21.19 -9.33 -14.10
N ILE A 188 20.98 -9.56 -12.81
CA ILE A 188 20.06 -10.57 -12.30
C ILE A 188 19.01 -9.90 -11.43
N VAL A 189 17.74 -10.29 -11.62
CA VAL A 189 16.67 -10.02 -10.67
C VAL A 189 15.98 -11.32 -10.28
N TYR A 190 15.41 -11.33 -9.10
CA TYR A 190 14.59 -12.42 -8.59
C TYR A 190 13.16 -11.93 -8.48
N ILE A 191 12.21 -12.77 -8.88
CA ILE A 191 10.79 -12.50 -8.72
C ILE A 191 10.23 -13.49 -7.72
N TYR A 192 9.81 -12.99 -6.57
CA TYR A 192 9.11 -13.76 -5.57
C TYR A 192 7.62 -13.77 -5.93
N VAL A 193 7.06 -14.95 -6.07
CA VAL A 193 5.71 -15.15 -6.58
C VAL A 193 4.79 -15.60 -5.45
N SER A 194 3.79 -14.80 -5.16
CA SER A 194 2.70 -15.13 -4.23
C SER A 194 1.57 -15.80 -4.99
N GLY A 195 1.55 -17.13 -5.02
CA GLY A 195 0.49 -17.91 -5.65
C GLY A 195 -0.63 -18.22 -4.66
N GLN A 196 -1.87 -17.90 -5.02
CA GLN A 196 -3.06 -18.12 -4.18
C GLN A 196 -3.86 -19.35 -4.60
N GLN A 197 -3.58 -19.92 -5.78
CA GLN A 197 -4.30 -21.08 -6.29
C GLN A 197 -3.82 -22.39 -5.64
N ALA A 198 -4.62 -23.45 -5.75
CA ALA A 198 -4.13 -24.78 -5.52
C ALA A 198 -2.96 -25.09 -6.48
N ALA A 199 -1.99 -25.88 -6.03
CA ALA A 199 -0.92 -26.28 -6.94
C ALA A 199 -1.47 -27.14 -8.08
N ARG A 200 -0.99 -26.91 -9.28
CA ARG A 200 -1.31 -27.71 -10.48
C ARG A 200 -0.94 -29.19 -10.24
N PRO A 201 -1.65 -30.14 -10.81
CA PRO A 201 -1.25 -31.52 -10.70
C PRO A 201 0.06 -31.79 -11.46
N ASP A 202 0.85 -32.74 -11.00
CA ASP A 202 2.12 -33.14 -11.62
C ASP A 202 1.95 -33.52 -13.10
N SER A 203 0.79 -34.08 -13.46
CA SER A 203 0.42 -34.39 -14.86
C SER A 203 0.27 -33.18 -15.77
N GLU A 204 0.01 -32.00 -15.20
CA GLU A 204 -0.08 -30.72 -15.93
C GLU A 204 1.27 -30.00 -15.90
N MET A 205 1.93 -29.99 -14.77
CA MET A 205 3.24 -29.37 -14.59
C MET A 205 4.11 -30.24 -13.65
N ALA A 206 5.11 -30.89 -14.23
CA ALA A 206 5.98 -31.79 -13.52
C ALA A 206 6.66 -31.13 -12.33
N GLY A 207 6.66 -31.79 -11.18
CA GLY A 207 7.23 -31.32 -9.91
C GLY A 207 6.28 -30.50 -9.04
N CYS A 208 5.06 -30.17 -9.51
CA CYS A 208 4.05 -29.54 -8.69
C CYS A 208 3.31 -30.58 -7.84
N LYS A 209 3.16 -30.30 -6.54
CA LYS A 209 2.53 -31.20 -5.58
C LYS A 209 1.63 -30.46 -4.62
N ASN A 210 0.40 -30.93 -4.50
CA ASN A 210 -0.51 -30.57 -3.41
C ASN A 210 -0.40 -31.62 -2.30
N GLY A 211 0.08 -31.23 -1.14
CA GLY A 211 0.18 -32.09 0.03
C GLY A 211 -0.39 -31.42 1.27
N THR A 212 -0.67 -32.19 2.28
CA THR A 212 -1.12 -31.70 3.59
C THR A 212 0.01 -31.51 4.59
N ASP A 213 1.18 -32.11 4.33
CA ASP A 213 2.34 -32.04 5.21
C ASP A 213 3.18 -30.79 4.89
N PRO A 214 3.25 -29.82 5.82
CA PRO A 214 4.10 -28.64 5.65
C PRO A 214 5.60 -28.97 5.76
N ALA A 215 5.99 -30.12 6.31
CA ALA A 215 7.39 -30.55 6.40
C ALA A 215 7.91 -31.19 5.11
N ASP A 216 7.03 -31.64 4.21
CA ASP A 216 7.42 -32.20 2.93
C ASP A 216 8.05 -31.12 2.03
N PRO A 217 9.37 -31.20 1.74
CA PRO A 217 10.07 -30.19 0.95
C PRO A 217 9.59 -30.11 -0.51
N THR A 218 8.88 -31.12 -1.00
CA THR A 218 8.34 -31.18 -2.37
C THR A 218 6.94 -30.60 -2.47
N ASN A 219 6.32 -30.23 -1.33
CA ASN A 219 4.96 -29.69 -1.31
C ASN A 219 4.93 -28.23 -1.75
N SER A 220 4.37 -27.98 -2.91
CA SER A 220 4.31 -26.64 -3.53
C SER A 220 3.38 -25.66 -2.80
N LEU A 221 2.47 -26.15 -1.93
CA LEU A 221 1.59 -25.26 -1.15
C LEU A 221 2.33 -24.42 -0.11
N TYR A 222 3.44 -24.94 0.44
CA TYR A 222 4.12 -24.30 1.57
C TYR A 222 5.40 -23.56 1.15
N GLN A 223 5.40 -22.95 -0.04
CA GLN A 223 6.52 -22.16 -0.53
C GLN A 223 6.05 -20.96 -1.36
N LEU A 224 6.90 -19.94 -1.43
CA LEU A 224 6.88 -18.93 -2.49
C LEU A 224 7.73 -19.42 -3.64
N ASP A 225 7.21 -19.41 -4.85
CA ASP A 225 8.03 -19.69 -6.03
C ASP A 225 9.00 -18.52 -6.26
N ILE A 226 10.22 -18.82 -6.68
CA ILE A 226 11.23 -17.81 -7.04
C ILE A 226 11.61 -18.00 -8.51
N ILE A 227 11.51 -16.93 -9.28
CA ILE A 227 11.97 -16.89 -10.67
C ILE A 227 13.26 -16.10 -10.71
N LYS A 228 14.32 -16.69 -11.25
CA LYS A 228 15.57 -15.99 -11.56
C LYS A 228 15.55 -15.49 -12.99
N VAL A 229 15.78 -14.20 -13.18
CA VAL A 229 15.71 -13.55 -14.50
C VAL A 229 17.04 -12.89 -14.82
N PRO A 230 17.77 -13.39 -15.83
CA PRO A 230 18.90 -12.66 -16.41
C PRO A 230 18.37 -11.49 -17.27
N LEU A 231 18.67 -10.24 -16.89
CA LEU A 231 18.11 -9.06 -17.58
C LEU A 231 18.56 -8.94 -19.04
N ASN A 232 19.77 -9.41 -19.37
CA ASN A 232 20.30 -9.41 -20.74
C ASN A 232 19.77 -10.58 -21.60
N HIS A 233 19.14 -11.59 -20.95
CA HIS A 233 18.60 -12.79 -21.56
C HIS A 233 17.29 -13.20 -20.87
N PRO A 234 16.25 -12.35 -20.89
CA PRO A 234 15.00 -12.62 -20.17
C PRO A 234 14.28 -13.88 -20.65
N GLU A 235 14.53 -14.35 -21.86
CA GLU A 235 14.05 -15.62 -22.37
C GLU A 235 14.59 -16.83 -21.59
N ARG A 236 15.67 -16.66 -20.83
CA ARG A 236 16.25 -17.69 -19.96
C ARG A 236 15.71 -17.67 -18.53
N ALA A 237 14.76 -16.78 -18.24
CA ALA A 237 14.11 -16.77 -16.93
C ALA A 237 13.56 -18.15 -16.56
N ALA A 238 13.80 -18.59 -15.33
CA ALA A 238 13.40 -19.91 -14.87
C ALA A 238 13.08 -19.92 -13.38
N VAL A 239 12.17 -20.80 -12.97
CA VAL A 239 11.89 -21.09 -11.57
C VAL A 239 13.10 -21.80 -10.96
N ILE A 240 13.51 -21.35 -9.78
CA ILE A 240 14.53 -21.98 -8.92
C ILE A 240 13.84 -22.50 -7.64
N PRO A 241 14.54 -23.26 -6.76
CA PRO A 241 13.93 -23.73 -5.53
C PRO A 241 13.22 -22.63 -4.74
N GLY A 242 11.98 -22.87 -4.35
CA GLY A 242 11.12 -21.89 -3.70
C GLY A 242 11.48 -21.63 -2.24
N ALA A 243 11.01 -20.51 -1.72
CA ALA A 243 11.25 -20.07 -0.34
C ALA A 243 10.19 -20.61 0.62
N ARG A 244 10.61 -21.27 1.68
CA ARG A 244 9.73 -21.86 2.70
C ARG A 244 9.69 -21.02 3.99
N ILE A 245 9.50 -19.72 3.84
CA ILE A 245 9.62 -18.74 4.93
C ILE A 245 8.51 -18.83 5.99
N PHE A 246 7.37 -19.43 5.66
CA PHE A 246 6.23 -19.57 6.58
C PHE A 246 6.00 -21.00 7.09
N THR A 247 6.80 -21.96 6.67
CA THR A 247 6.70 -23.36 7.14
C THR A 247 6.95 -23.46 8.63
N GLY A 248 6.14 -24.26 9.33
CA GLY A 248 6.27 -24.51 10.77
C GLY A 248 5.79 -23.33 11.65
N LEU A 249 5.07 -22.38 11.10
CA LEU A 249 4.30 -21.43 11.88
C LEU A 249 2.96 -22.06 12.23
N GLU A 250 2.56 -21.92 13.49
CA GLU A 250 1.27 -22.41 13.98
C GLU A 250 0.14 -21.53 13.48
N GLY A 251 -1.07 -22.06 13.38
CA GLY A 251 -2.27 -21.26 13.15
C GLY A 251 -2.56 -20.30 14.30
N SER A 252 -3.35 -19.28 14.06
CA SER A 252 -3.82 -18.41 15.15
C SER A 252 -4.73 -19.23 16.08
N PRO A 253 -4.44 -19.34 17.39
CA PRO A 253 -5.16 -20.23 18.28
C PRO A 253 -6.58 -19.80 18.57
N ASP A 254 -6.95 -18.53 18.39
CA ASP A 254 -8.15 -17.95 18.98
C ASP A 254 -9.25 -17.57 17.97
N CYS A 255 -9.05 -17.80 16.68
CA CYS A 255 -10.05 -17.49 15.68
C CYS A 255 -10.76 -18.75 15.14
N VAL A 256 -11.92 -19.04 15.71
CA VAL A 256 -12.80 -20.13 15.27
C VAL A 256 -13.75 -19.59 14.20
N THR A 257 -13.33 -19.58 12.93
CA THR A 257 -14.13 -19.15 11.79
C THR A 257 -14.30 -17.63 11.67
N PHE A 258 -13.59 -16.98 10.74
CA PHE A 258 -13.71 -15.56 10.45
C PHE A 258 -14.20 -14.78 11.67
N CYS A 259 -13.35 -14.14 12.42
CA CYS A 259 -13.71 -13.46 13.66
C CYS A 259 -14.75 -12.36 13.41
N ALA A 260 -15.90 -12.78 12.98
CA ALA A 260 -17.05 -11.90 12.86
C ALA A 260 -17.64 -11.72 14.26
N PRO A 261 -17.90 -10.49 14.71
CA PRO A 261 -18.67 -10.27 15.93
C PRO A 261 -19.99 -11.05 15.83
N PRO A 262 -20.54 -11.52 16.96
CA PRO A 262 -21.80 -12.28 16.99
C PRO A 262 -22.98 -11.58 16.30
N ASP A 263 -22.85 -10.29 16.00
CA ASP A 263 -23.89 -9.41 15.49
C ASP A 263 -23.72 -8.99 14.03
N SER A 264 -22.71 -9.50 13.31
CA SER A 264 -22.63 -9.26 11.87
C SER A 264 -23.73 -10.03 11.17
N ARG A 265 -24.76 -9.33 10.68
CA ARG A 265 -25.92 -9.88 9.93
C ARG A 265 -25.53 -10.49 8.57
N ARG A 266 -24.28 -10.87 8.37
CA ARG A 266 -23.83 -11.62 7.22
C ARG A 266 -23.96 -13.09 7.51
N ARG A 267 -24.74 -13.77 6.67
CA ARG A 267 -24.66 -15.22 6.55
C ARG A 267 -23.18 -15.58 6.41
N PRO A 268 -22.68 -16.58 7.18
CA PRO A 268 -21.35 -17.12 6.90
C PRO A 268 -21.27 -17.40 5.41
N ARG A 269 -20.28 -16.84 4.72
CA ARG A 269 -19.94 -17.35 3.38
C ARG A 269 -19.74 -18.84 3.58
N PRO A 270 -20.37 -19.73 2.78
CA PRO A 270 -20.10 -21.15 2.89
C PRO A 270 -18.59 -21.28 2.87
N SER A 271 -18.03 -21.86 3.92
CA SER A 271 -16.59 -22.02 4.00
C SER A 271 -16.14 -22.68 2.70
N ALA A 272 -14.97 -22.31 2.17
CA ALA A 272 -14.39 -22.95 0.99
C ALA A 272 -14.27 -24.49 1.15
N THR A 273 -14.60 -25.02 2.34
CA THR A 273 -14.75 -26.44 2.67
C THR A 273 -15.85 -27.15 1.89
N GLN A 274 -16.81 -26.43 1.25
CA GLN A 274 -17.93 -27.09 0.59
C GLN A 274 -17.84 -27.17 -0.94
N ALA A 275 -16.82 -26.59 -1.56
CA ALA A 275 -16.62 -26.70 -2.99
C ALA A 275 -15.28 -27.45 -3.27
N GLY A 276 -15.30 -28.78 -3.19
CA GLY A 276 -14.33 -29.61 -3.91
C GLY A 276 -12.96 -29.83 -3.29
N ALA A 277 -12.78 -29.68 -2.00
CA ALA A 277 -11.56 -30.14 -1.35
C ALA A 277 -11.44 -31.69 -1.43
N PRO A 278 -10.29 -32.24 -1.84
CA PRO A 278 -10.07 -33.67 -1.72
C PRO A 278 -10.25 -34.14 -0.28
N ASN A 279 -10.94 -35.24 -0.08
CA ASN A 279 -11.27 -35.80 1.23
C ASN A 279 -10.03 -35.82 2.16
N GLY A 280 -10.11 -35.13 3.30
CA GLY A 280 -9.20 -35.32 4.43
C GLY A 280 -8.17 -34.22 4.69
N ALA A 281 -8.12 -33.11 3.94
CA ALA A 281 -7.23 -32.00 4.28
C ALA A 281 -7.87 -31.11 5.39
N PRO A 282 -7.11 -30.72 6.43
CA PRO A 282 -7.53 -29.65 7.32
C PRO A 282 -7.73 -28.38 6.48
N THR A 283 -8.95 -27.86 6.42
CA THR A 283 -9.39 -26.87 5.44
C THR A 283 -9.24 -25.44 5.94
N ASP A 284 -8.75 -25.27 7.16
CA ASP A 284 -8.61 -23.97 7.79
C ASP A 284 -7.13 -23.60 7.99
N PRO A 285 -6.60 -22.69 7.14
CA PRO A 285 -5.22 -22.20 7.26
C PRO A 285 -4.92 -21.53 8.61
N MET A 286 -5.95 -21.13 9.32
CA MET A 286 -5.86 -20.45 10.60
C MET A 286 -5.45 -21.39 11.73
N HIS A 287 -5.88 -22.66 11.64
CA HIS A 287 -5.50 -23.70 12.60
C HIS A 287 -4.25 -24.47 12.18
N THR A 288 -3.86 -24.43 10.91
CA THR A 288 -2.73 -25.20 10.37
C THR A 288 -1.51 -24.37 10.03
N GLY A 289 -1.54 -23.06 10.29
CA GLY A 289 -0.54 -22.11 9.84
C GLY A 289 -0.68 -21.72 8.36
N PRO A 290 0.08 -20.72 7.89
CA PRO A 290 -0.05 -20.20 6.55
C PRO A 290 0.41 -21.20 5.49
N ARG A 291 -0.33 -21.26 4.38
CA ARG A 291 0.01 -22.03 3.17
C ARG A 291 0.50 -21.16 2.03
N ASN A 292 0.21 -19.88 2.09
CA ASN A 292 0.61 -18.87 1.13
C ASN A 292 0.79 -17.52 1.82
N CYS A 293 1.40 -16.60 1.09
CA CYS A 293 1.38 -15.18 1.41
C CYS A 293 0.53 -14.46 0.37
N HIS A 294 -0.12 -13.38 0.75
CA HIS A 294 -0.77 -12.51 -0.21
C HIS A 294 0.30 -11.67 -0.90
N ASP A 295 0.73 -10.57 -0.30
CA ASP A 295 1.87 -9.82 -0.81
C ASP A 295 3.14 -10.10 -0.03
N VAL A 296 4.26 -9.95 -0.70
CA VAL A 296 5.55 -9.84 -0.06
C VAL A 296 6.21 -8.53 -0.52
N THR A 297 6.55 -7.67 0.43
CA THR A 297 7.14 -6.36 0.14
C THR A 297 8.61 -6.38 0.47
N ALA A 298 9.45 -6.27 -0.55
CA ALA A 298 10.90 -6.19 -0.38
C ALA A 298 11.34 -4.77 -0.05
N TYR A 299 12.39 -4.66 0.76
CA TYR A 299 13.16 -3.45 0.98
C TYR A 299 14.65 -3.72 0.66
N PRO A 300 15.02 -3.73 -0.63
CA PRO A 300 16.33 -4.19 -1.08
C PRO A 300 17.50 -3.43 -0.45
N ALA A 301 17.34 -2.13 -0.20
CA ALA A 301 18.37 -1.30 0.42
C ALA A 301 18.74 -1.72 1.86
N MET A 302 17.92 -2.55 2.50
CA MET A 302 18.12 -3.09 3.84
C MET A 302 18.22 -4.62 3.86
N HIS A 303 18.15 -5.27 2.71
CA HIS A 303 18.09 -6.72 2.56
C HIS A 303 16.94 -7.36 3.34
N LEU A 304 15.80 -6.67 3.45
CA LEU A 304 14.63 -7.12 4.18
C LEU A 304 13.47 -7.40 3.24
N LEU A 305 12.60 -8.30 3.69
CA LEU A 305 11.31 -8.53 3.07
C LEU A 305 10.26 -8.72 4.19
N ALA A 306 9.13 -8.07 4.02
CA ALA A 306 7.95 -8.21 4.86
C ALA A 306 6.92 -9.05 4.12
N ALA A 307 6.58 -10.23 4.64
CA ALA A 307 5.67 -11.16 3.99
C ALA A 307 4.34 -11.26 4.75
N ALA A 308 3.24 -10.94 4.07
CA ALA A 308 1.87 -11.00 4.58
C ALA A 308 1.28 -12.38 4.30
N CYS A 309 1.40 -13.30 5.28
CA CYS A 309 1.06 -14.71 5.09
C CYS A 309 -0.10 -15.11 6.00
N SER A 310 -1.31 -15.05 5.49
CA SER A 310 -2.55 -15.24 6.26
C SER A 310 -2.60 -14.27 7.46
N SER A 311 -2.69 -14.75 8.70
CA SER A 311 -2.66 -13.90 9.91
C SER A 311 -1.26 -13.40 10.30
N HIS A 312 -0.20 -13.90 9.64
CA HIS A 312 1.17 -13.65 10.04
C HIS A 312 1.80 -12.46 9.30
N ALA A 313 2.44 -11.59 10.05
CA ALA A 313 3.42 -10.63 9.58
C ALA A 313 4.81 -11.24 9.76
N ILE A 314 5.51 -11.53 8.68
CA ILE A 314 6.79 -12.23 8.70
C ILE A 314 7.90 -11.31 8.21
N MET A 315 8.98 -11.20 8.98
CA MET A 315 10.20 -10.50 8.58
C MET A 315 11.24 -11.50 8.08
N VAL A 316 11.83 -11.23 6.92
CA VAL A 316 12.73 -12.13 6.21
C VAL A 316 14.00 -11.41 5.82
N ASP A 317 15.14 -12.06 5.99
CA ASP A 317 16.44 -11.66 5.42
C ASP A 317 16.54 -12.15 3.98
N ILE A 318 16.72 -11.21 3.05
CA ILE A 318 16.94 -11.45 1.62
C ILE A 318 18.34 -11.04 1.16
N SER A 319 19.34 -11.03 2.04
CA SER A 319 20.76 -10.81 1.68
C SER A 319 21.22 -11.80 0.61
N ASN A 320 20.64 -13.00 0.62
CA ASN A 320 20.73 -13.96 -0.48
C ASN A 320 19.31 -14.26 -1.00
N PRO A 321 18.88 -13.63 -2.11
CA PRO A 321 17.53 -13.84 -2.63
C PRO A 321 17.23 -15.28 -3.11
N GLU A 322 18.24 -16.12 -3.33
CA GLU A 322 18.02 -17.54 -3.64
C GLU A 322 17.76 -18.40 -2.40
N LYS A 323 18.08 -17.88 -1.21
CA LYS A 323 17.98 -18.59 0.08
C LYS A 323 17.51 -17.64 1.18
N PRO A 324 16.29 -17.07 1.08
CA PRO A 324 15.78 -16.16 2.09
C PRO A 324 15.60 -16.88 3.44
N VAL A 325 15.81 -16.14 4.53
CA VAL A 325 15.74 -16.67 5.88
C VAL A 325 14.73 -15.89 6.72
N ARG A 326 13.74 -16.57 7.29
CA ARG A 326 12.81 -15.95 8.23
C ARG A 326 13.57 -15.49 9.48
N ILE A 327 13.49 -14.19 9.80
CA ILE A 327 14.06 -13.60 11.01
C ILE A 327 13.08 -13.73 12.18
N SER A 328 11.83 -13.33 11.96
CA SER A 328 10.77 -13.32 12.97
C SER A 328 9.39 -13.36 12.33
N ALA A 329 8.38 -13.64 13.15
CA ALA A 329 6.98 -13.54 12.76
C ALA A 329 6.14 -13.08 13.95
N ILE A 330 5.03 -12.39 13.69
CA ILE A 330 4.02 -12.02 14.67
C ILE A 330 2.63 -12.26 14.11
N THR A 331 1.72 -12.73 14.94
CA THR A 331 0.28 -12.80 14.63
C THR A 331 -0.49 -11.82 15.51
N ASP A 332 -1.67 -11.45 15.09
CA ASP A 332 -2.64 -10.80 15.95
C ASP A 332 -3.46 -11.90 16.65
N THR A 333 -3.22 -12.07 17.96
CA THR A 333 -3.90 -13.09 18.75
C THR A 333 -5.23 -12.62 19.31
N ASN A 334 -5.51 -11.31 19.29
CA ASN A 334 -6.74 -10.74 19.82
C ASN A 334 -7.79 -10.54 18.73
N ASN A 335 -7.33 -10.10 17.55
CA ASN A 335 -8.20 -9.80 16.41
C ASN A 335 -7.56 -10.44 15.18
N PHE A 336 -8.31 -11.29 14.53
CA PHE A 336 -7.82 -11.87 13.28
C PHE A 336 -7.76 -10.81 12.20
N GLN A 337 -6.59 -10.63 11.63
CA GLN A 337 -6.37 -9.86 10.42
C GLN A 337 -5.87 -10.76 9.29
N GLY A 338 -6.55 -10.70 8.17
CA GLY A 338 -6.05 -11.26 6.92
C GLY A 338 -4.98 -10.34 6.34
N ARG A 339 -3.74 -10.49 6.76
CA ARG A 339 -2.65 -9.63 6.29
C ARG A 339 -2.51 -9.71 4.77
N HIS A 340 -2.61 -8.54 4.14
CA HIS A 340 -2.66 -8.41 2.70
C HIS A 340 -1.33 -7.91 2.15
N THR A 341 -0.90 -6.70 2.50
CA THR A 341 0.37 -6.12 2.08
C THR A 341 1.10 -5.46 3.25
N ALA A 342 2.34 -5.04 3.03
CA ALA A 342 3.13 -4.32 4.00
C ALA A 342 3.84 -3.12 3.36
N GLY A 343 4.07 -2.05 4.17
CA GLY A 343 4.95 -0.94 3.83
C GLY A 343 5.97 -0.71 4.95
N PHE A 344 7.24 -0.50 4.62
CA PHE A 344 8.25 -0.11 5.60
C PHE A 344 8.25 1.40 5.81
N SER A 345 8.57 1.88 7.03
CA SER A 345 9.09 3.23 7.19
C SER A 345 10.41 3.40 6.43
N ASN A 346 10.78 4.64 6.06
CA ASN A 346 12.00 4.84 5.25
C ASN A 346 13.30 4.45 5.98
N ASP A 347 13.29 4.36 7.30
CA ASP A 347 14.40 3.86 8.12
C ASP A 347 14.29 2.35 8.44
N GLY A 348 13.22 1.68 8.01
CA GLY A 348 12.97 0.25 8.17
C GLY A 348 12.60 -0.20 9.60
N LYS A 349 12.43 0.73 10.56
CA LYS A 349 12.16 0.36 11.96
C LYS A 349 10.69 0.08 12.25
N LYS A 350 9.82 0.53 11.37
CA LYS A 350 8.37 0.31 11.44
C LYS A 350 7.88 -0.33 10.16
N THR A 351 6.83 -1.12 10.28
CA THR A 351 6.06 -1.64 9.16
C THR A 351 4.58 -1.37 9.40
N LEU A 352 3.91 -0.96 8.34
CA LEU A 352 2.46 -0.90 8.25
C LEU A 352 1.99 -2.17 7.56
N TRP A 353 0.91 -2.76 8.04
CA TRP A 353 0.29 -3.96 7.45
C TRP A 353 -1.18 -3.67 7.19
N THR A 354 -1.64 -3.95 5.99
CA THR A 354 -3.04 -3.80 5.59
C THR A 354 -3.80 -5.10 5.82
N ASP A 355 -5.10 -4.98 6.06
CA ASP A 355 -6.04 -6.11 6.17
C ASP A 355 -7.13 -5.97 5.11
N GLU A 356 -7.04 -6.79 4.08
CA GLU A 356 -8.07 -6.90 3.05
C GLU A 356 -9.19 -7.85 3.50
N TRP A 357 -9.78 -7.59 4.64
CA TRP A 357 -10.78 -8.46 5.23
C TRP A 357 -11.87 -8.86 4.22
N GLY A 358 -12.09 -10.16 4.07
CA GLY A 358 -13.09 -10.70 3.15
C GLY A 358 -12.76 -10.58 1.67
N GLY A 359 -11.47 -10.35 1.30
CA GLY A 359 -11.01 -10.23 -0.08
C GLY A 359 -11.59 -8.99 -0.78
N GLY A 360 -11.57 -7.85 -0.11
CA GLY A 360 -11.94 -6.55 -0.68
C GLY A 360 -13.42 -6.35 -1.00
N THR A 361 -14.29 -7.33 -0.73
CA THR A 361 -15.69 -7.26 -1.14
C THR A 361 -16.64 -6.77 -0.05
N GLY A 362 -16.11 -6.54 1.17
CA GLY A 362 -16.90 -6.20 2.35
C GLY A 362 -16.99 -4.70 2.64
N PRO A 363 -18.14 -4.18 3.11
CA PRO A 363 -18.26 -2.81 3.62
C PRO A 363 -17.78 -2.74 5.08
N MET A 364 -16.47 -2.71 5.31
CA MET A 364 -15.89 -2.71 6.66
C MET A 364 -15.60 -1.32 7.22
N CYS A 365 -15.98 -0.25 6.50
CA CYS A 365 -15.85 1.13 6.96
C CYS A 365 -17.19 1.76 7.36
N GLN A 366 -18.17 0.99 7.83
CA GLN A 366 -19.45 1.52 8.29
C GLN A 366 -19.31 2.11 9.70
N ALA A 367 -20.22 3.02 10.07
CA ALA A 367 -20.30 3.51 11.45
C ALA A 367 -20.42 2.34 12.43
N GLY A 368 -19.52 2.29 13.41
CA GLY A 368 -19.45 1.19 14.37
C GLY A 368 -18.79 -0.09 13.87
N SER A 369 -18.15 -0.08 12.70
CA SER A 369 -17.26 -1.18 12.28
C SER A 369 -16.10 -1.34 13.25
N ILE A 370 -15.69 -2.60 13.47
CA ILE A 370 -14.56 -2.90 14.36
C ILE A 370 -13.29 -2.28 13.80
N MET A 371 -12.55 -1.57 14.66
CA MET A 371 -11.32 -0.84 14.29
C MET A 371 -10.27 -1.77 13.67
N GLU A 372 -10.14 -2.97 14.19
CA GLU A 372 -9.06 -3.90 13.90
C GLU A 372 -9.27 -4.68 12.60
N LEU A 373 -10.53 -4.83 12.14
CA LEU A 373 -10.86 -5.61 10.93
C LEU A 373 -10.95 -4.72 9.70
N GLY A 374 -10.27 -5.07 8.63
CA GLY A 374 -10.26 -4.30 7.38
C GLY A 374 -9.53 -2.96 7.50
N GLY A 375 -8.65 -2.81 8.48
CA GLY A 375 -7.83 -1.63 8.73
C GLY A 375 -6.33 -1.92 8.59
N ASN A 376 -5.52 -1.05 9.17
CA ASN A 376 -4.06 -1.19 9.22
C ASN A 376 -3.58 -1.55 10.61
N THR A 377 -2.45 -2.27 10.70
CA THR A 377 -1.66 -2.36 11.92
C THR A 377 -0.29 -1.76 11.74
N ILE A 378 0.19 -1.06 12.78
CA ILE A 378 1.55 -0.56 12.85
C ILE A 378 2.36 -1.50 13.74
N VAL A 379 3.50 -1.95 13.24
CA VAL A 379 4.42 -2.85 13.94
C VAL A 379 5.81 -2.22 13.98
N THR A 380 6.44 -2.22 15.16
CA THR A 380 7.84 -1.81 15.33
C THR A 380 8.73 -3.04 15.44
N ALA A 381 9.98 -2.92 14.95
CA ALA A 381 10.97 -3.97 15.02
C ALA A 381 12.14 -3.61 15.93
N SER A 382 12.73 -4.59 16.63
CA SER A 382 14.03 -4.43 17.29
C SER A 382 15.14 -4.19 16.24
N PRO A 383 16.29 -3.62 16.62
CA PRO A 383 17.37 -3.32 15.65
C PRO A 383 17.89 -4.53 14.85
N ASP A 384 17.74 -5.73 15.37
CA ASP A 384 18.08 -6.99 14.72
C ASP A 384 16.88 -7.71 14.09
N TYR A 385 15.71 -7.08 14.06
CA TYR A 385 14.43 -7.58 13.53
C TYR A 385 13.93 -8.89 14.16
N LYS A 386 14.54 -9.37 15.25
CA LYS A 386 14.11 -10.61 15.91
C LYS A 386 12.86 -10.47 16.76
N LYS A 387 12.56 -9.24 17.19
CA LYS A 387 11.36 -8.93 17.97
C LYS A 387 10.49 -7.92 17.21
N LEU A 388 9.28 -8.33 16.89
CA LEU A 388 8.23 -7.48 16.35
C LEU A 388 7.24 -7.13 17.46
N THR A 389 6.76 -5.89 17.49
CA THR A 389 5.80 -5.41 18.49
C THR A 389 4.70 -4.63 17.79
N GLN A 390 3.47 -5.13 17.87
CA GLN A 390 2.29 -4.40 17.39
C GLN A 390 2.05 -3.18 18.28
N ARG A 391 1.75 -2.05 17.66
CA ARG A 391 1.61 -0.76 18.34
C ARG A 391 0.17 -0.25 18.29
N ALA A 392 -0.35 0.00 17.13
CA ALA A 392 -1.68 0.58 16.94
C ALA A 392 -2.39 -0.02 15.74
N TYR A 393 -3.69 0.21 15.71
CA TYR A 393 -4.52 0.03 14.51
C TYR A 393 -4.89 1.39 13.93
N PHE A 394 -5.18 1.40 12.64
CA PHE A 394 -5.74 2.54 11.95
C PHE A 394 -6.82 2.06 10.98
N LYS A 395 -7.93 2.77 10.92
CA LYS A 395 -9.02 2.53 9.97
C LYS A 395 -9.44 3.88 9.37
N LEU A 396 -9.98 3.83 8.16
CA LEU A 396 -10.55 5.01 7.51
C LEU A 396 -11.54 5.74 8.46
N PRO A 397 -11.35 7.03 8.74
CA PRO A 397 -12.18 7.74 9.70
C PRO A 397 -13.63 7.96 9.27
N ALA A 398 -13.89 7.96 7.96
CA ALA A 398 -15.22 8.20 7.39
C ALA A 398 -16.09 6.94 7.37
N ALA A 399 -17.31 7.05 7.85
CA ALA A 399 -18.28 5.99 7.67
C ALA A 399 -18.78 5.95 6.23
N GLN A 400 -18.55 4.83 5.56
CA GLN A 400 -19.03 4.55 4.21
C GLN A 400 -20.39 3.84 4.25
N THR A 401 -21.10 3.79 3.12
CA THR A 401 -22.41 3.13 3.02
C THR A 401 -22.27 1.60 2.97
N ALA A 402 -23.40 0.89 3.10
CA ALA A 402 -23.43 -0.56 2.99
C ALA A 402 -23.19 -1.09 1.56
N GLN A 403 -23.24 -0.22 0.56
CA GLN A 403 -23.00 -0.54 -0.84
C GLN A 403 -21.50 -0.48 -1.19
N GLU A 404 -20.74 0.28 -0.42
CA GLU A 404 -19.31 0.51 -0.68
C GLU A 404 -18.46 -0.60 -0.09
N ASN A 405 -17.78 -1.37 -0.95
CA ASN A 405 -16.70 -2.21 -0.47
C ASN A 405 -15.57 -1.29 0.04
N CYS A 406 -15.17 -1.46 1.28
CA CYS A 406 -14.18 -0.61 1.92
C CYS A 406 -13.41 -1.39 2.96
N VAL A 407 -12.14 -1.64 2.64
CA VAL A 407 -11.10 -2.19 3.51
C VAL A 407 -9.77 -1.58 3.12
N SER A 408 -8.78 -1.67 3.98
CA SER A 408 -7.41 -1.27 3.72
C SER A 408 -6.80 -2.13 2.60
N HIS A 409 -6.14 -1.49 1.62
CA HIS A 409 -5.54 -2.18 0.48
C HIS A 409 -4.12 -1.63 0.18
N ASN A 410 -3.72 -1.56 -1.10
CA ASN A 410 -2.36 -1.25 -1.49
C ASN A 410 -2.01 0.24 -1.40
N GLY A 411 -0.75 0.50 -1.07
CA GLY A 411 -0.22 1.86 -0.95
C GLY A 411 1.30 1.92 -0.89
N GLY A 412 1.82 3.12 -0.65
CA GLY A 412 3.24 3.37 -0.55
C GLY A 412 3.61 4.62 0.23
N LEU A 413 4.89 4.77 0.55
CA LEU A 413 5.37 5.95 1.26
C LEU A 413 5.27 7.23 0.43
N VAL A 414 4.89 8.32 1.08
CA VAL A 414 5.08 9.68 0.59
C VAL A 414 6.41 10.20 1.17
N PRO A 415 7.41 10.54 0.35
CA PRO A 415 8.78 10.79 0.80
C PRO A 415 8.95 12.18 1.43
N VAL A 416 8.35 12.41 2.59
CA VAL A 416 8.58 13.62 3.39
C VAL A 416 9.73 13.38 4.36
N PRO A 417 10.79 14.22 4.34
CA PRO A 417 11.94 14.01 5.23
C PRO A 417 11.53 14.01 6.70
N GLY A 418 11.94 12.99 7.45
CA GLY A 418 11.70 12.89 8.90
C GLY A 418 10.27 12.52 9.29
N ARG A 419 9.45 12.09 8.35
CA ARG A 419 8.09 11.58 8.61
C ARG A 419 7.85 10.26 7.90
N ASP A 420 6.98 9.46 8.46
CA ASP A 420 6.49 8.22 7.87
C ASP A 420 5.04 8.46 7.45
N LEU A 421 4.87 8.90 6.21
CA LEU A 421 3.56 9.12 5.59
C LEU A 421 3.30 8.00 4.60
N TYR A 422 2.10 7.44 4.62
CA TYR A 422 1.68 6.36 3.73
C TYR A 422 0.39 6.73 3.02
N VAL A 423 0.41 6.74 1.69
CA VAL A 423 -0.80 6.88 0.88
C VAL A 423 -1.29 5.51 0.48
N GLN A 424 -2.60 5.28 0.55
CA GLN A 424 -3.19 3.98 0.21
C GLN A 424 -4.59 4.09 -0.35
N GLY A 425 -5.02 3.01 -1.02
CA GLY A 425 -6.40 2.79 -1.46
C GLY A 425 -7.24 2.09 -0.39
N TRP A 426 -8.52 2.44 -0.34
CA TRP A 426 -9.55 1.84 0.50
C TRP A 426 -10.73 1.36 -0.33
N TYR A 427 -10.49 0.93 -1.55
CA TYR A 427 -11.55 0.61 -2.51
C TYR A 427 -12.52 1.79 -2.69
N GLN A 428 -13.85 1.60 -2.53
CA GLN A 428 -14.82 2.69 -2.62
C GLN A 428 -14.76 3.68 -1.45
N GLY A 429 -13.98 3.44 -0.40
CA GLY A 429 -13.61 4.44 0.60
C GLY A 429 -12.60 5.48 0.11
N GLY A 430 -12.20 5.42 -1.16
CA GLY A 430 -11.29 6.37 -1.78
C GLY A 430 -9.82 6.14 -1.43
N ILE A 431 -9.07 7.23 -1.31
CA ILE A 431 -7.66 7.21 -0.92
C ILE A 431 -7.42 8.13 0.27
N ASP A 432 -6.47 7.75 1.13
CA ASP A 432 -6.03 8.59 2.23
C ASP A 432 -4.49 8.68 2.31
N VAL A 433 -4.01 9.64 3.08
CA VAL A 433 -2.61 9.72 3.53
C VAL A 433 -2.62 9.67 5.05
N MET A 434 -2.02 8.62 5.57
CA MET A 434 -1.85 8.41 7.01
C MET A 434 -0.43 8.80 7.43
N ASP A 435 -0.32 9.54 8.53
CA ASP A 435 0.93 9.77 9.26
C ASP A 435 1.06 8.73 10.38
N PHE A 436 2.06 7.86 10.28
CA PHE A 436 2.41 6.88 11.32
C PHE A 436 3.83 7.12 11.89
N THR A 437 4.29 8.38 11.82
CA THR A 437 5.56 8.80 12.43
C THR A 437 5.58 8.45 13.92
N ASP A 438 4.46 8.70 14.62
CA ASP A 438 4.17 8.11 15.92
C ASP A 438 3.45 6.77 15.70
N ALA A 439 4.12 5.67 16.04
CA ALA A 439 3.59 4.33 15.84
C ALA A 439 2.37 4.02 16.72
N ASP A 440 2.17 4.75 17.81
CA ASP A 440 1.06 4.54 18.75
C ASP A 440 -0.17 5.39 18.41
N HIS A 441 0.00 6.45 17.62
CA HIS A 441 -1.07 7.41 17.31
C HIS A 441 -1.07 7.76 15.82
N PRO A 442 -1.31 6.78 14.92
CA PRO A 442 -1.44 7.06 13.48
C PRO A 442 -2.66 7.97 13.23
N THR A 443 -2.52 8.93 12.32
CA THR A 443 -3.57 9.91 12.00
C THR A 443 -3.70 10.14 10.51
N GLU A 444 -4.93 10.33 10.01
CA GLU A 444 -5.17 10.77 8.63
C GLU A 444 -4.82 12.25 8.48
N ILE A 445 -4.11 12.61 7.42
CA ILE A 445 -3.71 13.99 7.15
C ILE A 445 -4.19 14.53 5.81
N ALA A 446 -4.61 13.66 4.90
CA ALA A 446 -5.19 14.03 3.61
C ALA A 446 -6.06 12.90 3.09
N TYR A 447 -7.06 13.23 2.27
CA TYR A 447 -7.90 12.23 1.59
C TYR A 447 -8.55 12.79 0.33
N TYR A 448 -8.96 11.88 -0.55
CA TYR A 448 -9.90 12.12 -1.63
C TYR A 448 -10.84 10.91 -1.77
N ASP A 449 -12.14 11.18 -1.81
CA ASP A 449 -13.15 10.14 -1.91
C ASP A 449 -14.23 10.52 -2.91
N ARG A 450 -14.86 9.50 -3.50
CA ARG A 450 -16.04 9.58 -4.36
C ARG A 450 -17.14 8.70 -3.82
N GLY A 451 -18.37 9.16 -3.94
CA GLY A 451 -19.53 8.35 -3.56
C GLY A 451 -19.60 7.02 -4.32
N PRO A 452 -20.46 6.11 -3.84
CA PRO A 452 -20.57 4.75 -4.36
C PRO A 452 -20.87 4.70 -5.86
N ILE A 453 -20.47 3.62 -6.52
CA ILE A 453 -20.86 3.35 -7.89
C ILE A 453 -22.36 3.02 -7.90
N ASP A 454 -23.12 3.63 -8.81
CA ASP A 454 -24.54 3.35 -8.98
C ASP A 454 -24.80 1.89 -9.35
N GLU A 455 -25.79 1.27 -8.71
CA GLU A 455 -26.34 0.02 -9.20
C GLU A 455 -27.18 0.26 -10.45
N PRO A 456 -27.06 -0.60 -11.50
CA PRO A 456 -27.96 -0.51 -12.63
C PRO A 456 -29.37 -0.86 -12.22
N ALA A 457 -30.36 -0.30 -12.90
CA ALA A 457 -31.78 -0.59 -12.70
C ALA A 457 -32.14 -2.09 -12.90
N ASP A 458 -31.32 -2.85 -13.67
CA ASP A 458 -31.47 -4.28 -13.90
C ASP A 458 -30.36 -5.09 -13.23
N THR A 459 -30.62 -5.52 -12.01
CA THR A 459 -29.70 -6.36 -11.21
C THR A 459 -29.89 -7.87 -11.47
N SER A 460 -30.65 -8.26 -12.50
CA SER A 460 -30.98 -9.68 -12.77
C SER A 460 -29.79 -10.51 -13.21
N LYS A 461 -28.70 -9.89 -13.66
CA LYS A 461 -27.47 -10.56 -14.10
C LYS A 461 -26.41 -10.52 -13.01
N ALA A 462 -26.04 -11.69 -12.50
CA ALA A 462 -25.04 -11.82 -11.44
C ALA A 462 -23.67 -11.18 -11.79
N SER A 463 -23.30 -11.14 -13.07
CA SER A 463 -22.08 -10.50 -13.56
C SER A 463 -22.14 -8.96 -13.52
N GLU A 464 -23.33 -8.39 -13.58
CA GLU A 464 -23.52 -6.95 -13.45
C GLU A 464 -23.55 -6.52 -11.97
N ARG A 465 -24.00 -7.39 -11.07
CA ARG A 465 -23.97 -7.16 -9.63
C ARG A 465 -22.56 -6.95 -9.08
N SER A 466 -21.59 -7.74 -9.52
CA SER A 466 -20.21 -7.61 -9.04
C SER A 466 -19.56 -6.30 -9.46
N ARG A 467 -19.92 -5.73 -10.60
CA ARG A 467 -19.42 -4.44 -11.07
C ARG A 467 -19.80 -3.27 -10.17
N TYR A 468 -20.98 -3.33 -9.56
CA TYR A 468 -21.51 -2.23 -8.74
C TYR A 468 -21.25 -2.39 -7.24
N THR A 469 -20.74 -3.54 -6.84
CA THR A 469 -20.36 -3.83 -5.45
C THR A 469 -18.86 -3.88 -5.24
N ILE A 470 -18.05 -3.84 -6.30
CA ILE A 470 -16.60 -3.86 -6.25
C ILE A 470 -16.08 -2.69 -7.10
N GLY A 471 -15.55 -1.68 -6.46
CA GLY A 471 -15.03 -0.50 -7.14
C GLY A 471 -14.03 0.25 -6.27
N GLY A 472 -13.71 1.47 -6.69
CA GLY A 472 -12.84 2.35 -5.96
C GLY A 472 -11.35 2.08 -6.17
N SER A 473 -10.50 2.62 -5.32
CA SER A 473 -9.06 2.56 -5.46
C SER A 473 -8.49 1.19 -5.09
N TRP A 474 -7.88 0.48 -6.05
CA TRP A 474 -7.06 -0.70 -5.82
C TRP A 474 -5.79 -0.37 -5.04
N GLY A 475 -5.10 0.69 -5.45
CA GLY A 475 -3.89 1.17 -4.80
C GLY A 475 -3.61 2.62 -5.15
N ALA A 476 -2.90 3.30 -4.26
CA ALA A 476 -2.50 4.69 -4.44
C ALA A 476 -1.00 4.86 -4.11
N TYR A 477 -0.24 5.49 -5.02
CA TYR A 477 1.20 5.55 -4.94
C TYR A 477 1.74 6.93 -5.26
N TYR A 478 2.65 7.41 -4.42
CA TYR A 478 3.37 8.65 -4.68
C TYR A 478 4.57 8.39 -5.60
N TRP A 479 4.60 9.05 -6.75
CA TRP A 479 5.71 9.01 -7.69
C TRP A 479 5.99 10.39 -8.27
N ASN A 480 7.22 10.88 -8.09
CA ASN A 480 7.74 12.12 -8.69
C ASN A 480 6.82 13.34 -8.55
N GLY A 481 6.24 13.54 -7.36
CA GLY A 481 5.48 14.75 -7.04
C GLY A 481 3.95 14.61 -7.09
N TYR A 482 3.45 13.47 -7.58
CA TYR A 482 2.03 13.18 -7.71
C TYR A 482 1.66 11.85 -7.04
N ILE A 483 0.37 11.69 -6.74
CA ILE A 483 -0.22 10.43 -6.30
C ILE A 483 -1.03 9.87 -7.47
N TYR A 484 -0.79 8.62 -7.81
CA TYR A 484 -1.47 7.89 -8.86
C TYR A 484 -2.32 6.80 -8.23
N SER A 485 -3.57 6.68 -8.66
CA SER A 485 -4.46 5.63 -8.18
C SER A 485 -5.06 4.84 -9.34
N SER A 486 -5.02 3.52 -9.19
CA SER A 486 -5.72 2.58 -10.06
C SER A 486 -7.14 2.39 -9.53
N GLU A 487 -8.10 2.94 -10.25
CA GLU A 487 -9.52 2.78 -9.97
C GLU A 487 -10.06 1.53 -10.66
N LEU A 488 -10.65 0.59 -9.90
CA LEU A 488 -11.09 -0.70 -10.41
C LEU A 488 -12.05 -0.58 -11.60
N ASP A 489 -13.12 0.20 -11.43
CA ASP A 489 -14.17 0.33 -12.44
C ASP A 489 -14.07 1.63 -13.24
N ARG A 490 -13.67 2.73 -12.61
CA ARG A 490 -13.73 4.06 -13.24
C ARG A 490 -12.57 4.33 -14.18
N GLY A 491 -11.30 4.05 -13.77
CA GLY A 491 -10.16 4.31 -14.65
C GLY A 491 -8.84 4.59 -13.95
N PHE A 492 -8.27 5.78 -14.19
CA PHE A 492 -6.96 6.17 -13.72
C PHE A 492 -7.00 7.61 -13.18
N ASP A 493 -6.57 7.77 -11.95
CA ASP A 493 -6.59 9.05 -11.23
C ASP A 493 -5.20 9.55 -10.93
N ILE A 494 -5.02 10.87 -11.01
CA ILE A 494 -3.80 11.55 -10.57
C ILE A 494 -4.18 12.67 -9.61
N TYR A 495 -3.49 12.71 -8.45
CA TYR A 495 -3.72 13.70 -7.41
C TYR A 495 -2.43 14.40 -7.03
N GLU A 496 -2.56 15.56 -6.39
CA GLU A 496 -1.46 16.21 -5.68
C GLU A 496 -1.86 16.61 -4.27
N LEU A 497 -0.89 16.61 -3.38
CA LEU A 497 -1.05 17.11 -2.01
C LEU A 497 -1.06 18.63 -2.01
N THR A 498 -1.89 19.21 -1.14
CA THR A 498 -1.98 20.66 -0.93
C THR A 498 -1.55 21.03 0.48
N PRO A 499 -0.94 22.21 0.70
CA PRO A 499 -0.50 22.63 2.02
C PRO A 499 -1.63 22.69 3.04
N SER A 500 -1.33 22.27 4.27
CA SER A 500 -2.26 22.26 5.40
C SER A 500 -1.53 22.45 6.72
N PRO A 501 -2.23 22.60 7.84
CA PRO A 501 -1.60 22.57 9.16
C PRO A 501 -0.83 21.29 9.46
N GLN A 502 -1.27 20.14 8.90
CA GLN A 502 -0.63 18.84 9.08
C GLN A 502 0.51 18.57 8.08
N LEU A 503 0.55 19.27 6.94
CA LEU A 503 1.54 19.07 5.89
C LEU A 503 1.91 20.41 5.24
N SER A 504 3.10 20.93 5.54
CA SER A 504 3.51 22.24 5.07
C SER A 504 3.88 22.28 3.59
N ALA A 505 3.90 23.48 3.00
CA ALA A 505 4.39 23.68 1.63
C ALA A 505 5.85 23.24 1.46
N ASN A 506 6.69 23.42 2.50
CA ASN A 506 8.08 22.97 2.45
C ASN A 506 8.19 21.44 2.51
N GLU A 507 7.35 20.75 3.26
CA GLU A 507 7.30 19.29 3.30
C GLU A 507 6.90 18.72 1.92
N ILE A 508 5.89 19.30 1.28
CA ILE A 508 5.48 18.92 -0.08
C ILE A 508 6.60 19.22 -1.09
N ALA A 509 7.24 20.38 -1.00
CA ALA A 509 8.35 20.73 -1.87
C ALA A 509 9.55 19.79 -1.67
N ALA A 510 9.85 19.39 -0.43
CA ALA A 510 10.90 18.42 -0.13
C ALA A 510 10.56 17.03 -0.69
N ALA A 511 9.31 16.57 -0.56
CA ALA A 511 8.87 15.30 -1.13
C ALA A 511 9.06 15.26 -2.66
N LYS A 512 8.80 16.36 -3.36
CA LYS A 512 8.99 16.48 -4.82
C LYS A 512 10.47 16.38 -5.25
N LEU A 513 11.42 16.59 -4.34
CA LEU A 513 12.85 16.45 -4.63
C LEU A 513 13.34 15.00 -4.59
N SER A 514 12.58 14.09 -4.01
CA SER A 514 12.87 12.66 -4.00
C SER A 514 12.27 12.01 -5.24
N THR A 515 13.10 11.91 -6.30
CA THR A 515 12.65 11.38 -7.60
C THR A 515 13.17 9.97 -7.83
N LEU A 516 12.36 9.15 -8.48
CA LEU A 516 12.65 7.77 -8.84
C LEU A 516 12.55 7.60 -10.36
N LYS A 517 13.50 6.87 -10.97
CA LYS A 517 13.42 6.48 -12.38
C LYS A 517 12.36 5.39 -12.60
N GLU A 518 12.26 4.48 -11.63
CA GLU A 518 11.34 3.36 -11.61
C GLU A 518 10.75 3.25 -10.20
N TYR A 519 9.51 2.78 -10.12
CA TYR A 519 8.88 2.50 -8.85
C TYR A 519 7.97 1.28 -8.98
N ASN A 520 8.28 0.26 -8.19
CA ASN A 520 7.46 -0.92 -7.97
C ASN A 520 7.00 -0.90 -6.52
N PRO A 521 5.71 -0.79 -6.23
CA PRO A 521 5.21 -0.64 -4.85
C PRO A 521 5.70 -1.73 -3.90
N GLN A 522 5.71 -2.98 -4.37
CA GLN A 522 6.14 -4.13 -3.56
C GLN A 522 7.68 -4.35 -3.53
N SER A 523 8.45 -3.48 -4.21
CA SER A 523 9.91 -3.42 -4.09
C SER A 523 10.28 -2.00 -3.63
N GLN A 524 10.06 -1.74 -2.35
CA GLN A 524 10.14 -0.40 -1.78
C GLN A 524 11.53 0.20 -1.92
N PRO A 525 11.67 1.40 -2.52
CA PRO A 525 12.94 2.10 -2.58
C PRO A 525 13.27 2.75 -1.24
N ARG A 526 14.55 2.99 -1.00
CA ARG A 526 14.98 3.91 0.04
C ARG A 526 14.96 5.32 -0.50
N PHE A 527 14.07 6.16 0.03
CA PHE A 527 13.97 7.56 -0.36
C PHE A 527 15.13 8.37 0.19
N THR A 528 15.67 9.26 -0.63
CA THR A 528 16.73 10.19 -0.28
C THR A 528 16.41 11.57 -0.85
N TRP A 529 16.99 12.60 -0.27
CA TRP A 529 16.76 13.97 -0.68
C TRP A 529 18.08 14.69 -0.97
N PRO A 530 18.14 15.54 -2.00
CA PRO A 530 19.29 16.41 -2.21
C PRO A 530 19.40 17.43 -1.06
N ALA A 531 20.60 18.02 -0.88
CA ALA A 531 20.77 19.13 0.02
C ALA A 531 20.05 20.37 -0.56
N ALA A 532 18.92 20.74 0.02
CA ALA A 532 18.06 21.81 -0.49
C ALA A 532 17.31 22.54 0.64
N PHE A 533 16.96 23.80 0.42
CA PHE A 533 16.21 24.61 1.39
C PHE A 533 14.87 23.97 1.78
N PRO A 534 14.05 23.42 0.87
CA PRO A 534 12.80 22.75 1.27
C PRO A 534 13.02 21.60 2.26
N VAL A 535 14.11 20.84 2.13
CA VAL A 535 14.45 19.74 3.06
C VAL A 535 14.74 20.28 4.46
N VAL A 536 15.56 21.31 4.56
CA VAL A 536 15.87 21.98 5.85
C VAL A 536 14.61 22.59 6.46
N ARG A 537 13.82 23.32 5.64
CA ARG A 537 12.59 23.97 6.10
C ARG A 537 11.53 22.97 6.53
N SER A 538 11.46 21.78 5.90
CA SER A 538 10.51 20.74 6.31
C SER A 538 10.74 20.28 7.76
N TYR A 539 12.00 20.12 8.19
CA TYR A 539 12.32 19.79 9.58
C TYR A 539 12.01 20.95 10.54
N LEU A 540 12.21 22.19 10.09
CA LEU A 540 11.85 23.37 10.88
C LEU A 540 10.33 23.46 11.08
N ASP A 541 9.54 23.26 10.02
CA ASP A 541 8.08 23.29 10.09
C ASP A 541 7.53 22.18 11.02
N GLN A 542 8.18 21.01 11.04
CA GLN A 542 7.83 19.92 11.95
C GLN A 542 8.11 20.31 13.41
N LEU A 543 9.23 21.01 13.68
CA LEU A 543 9.54 21.51 15.01
C LEU A 543 8.57 22.61 15.48
N VAL A 544 8.06 23.42 14.56
CA VAL A 544 6.99 24.40 14.85
C VAL A 544 5.69 23.67 15.18
N ARG A 545 5.31 22.66 14.38
CA ARG A 545 4.04 21.92 14.52
C ARG A 545 3.96 21.15 15.85
N ASN A 546 5.06 20.56 16.31
CA ASN A 546 5.07 19.74 17.54
C ASN A 546 5.61 20.48 18.78
N ASP A 547 5.78 21.82 18.71
CA ASP A 547 6.41 22.61 19.78
C ASP A 547 7.76 22.03 20.22
N GLY A 548 8.49 21.39 19.33
CA GLY A 548 9.75 20.70 19.60
C GLY A 548 10.90 21.64 19.92
N LEU A 549 10.79 22.91 19.49
CA LEU A 549 11.70 24.00 19.79
C LEU A 549 10.88 25.29 20.03
N SER A 550 11.36 26.18 20.88
CA SER A 550 10.64 27.42 21.19
C SER A 550 10.41 28.30 19.98
N SER A 551 9.28 29.02 19.96
CA SER A 551 8.85 29.91 18.87
C SER A 551 9.90 30.96 18.48
N ASP A 552 10.58 31.55 19.48
CA ASP A 552 11.64 32.55 19.24
C ASP A 552 12.82 31.94 18.48
N ARG A 553 13.22 30.69 18.83
CA ARG A 553 14.32 29.99 18.19
C ARG A 553 13.92 29.55 16.78
N THR A 554 12.73 29.01 16.57
CA THR A 554 12.24 28.61 15.23
C THR A 554 12.11 29.81 14.30
N ALA A 555 11.59 30.96 14.80
CA ALA A 555 11.53 32.21 14.03
C ALA A 555 12.92 32.74 13.68
N ALA A 556 13.89 32.70 14.61
CA ALA A 556 15.28 33.11 14.34
C ALA A 556 15.94 32.22 13.26
N ILE A 557 15.70 30.89 13.31
CA ILE A 557 16.20 29.94 12.29
C ILE A 557 15.58 30.25 10.93
N ALA A 558 14.26 30.45 10.86
CA ALA A 558 13.56 30.79 9.61
C ALA A 558 14.16 32.05 8.96
N LYS A 559 14.31 33.13 9.73
CA LYS A 559 14.92 34.38 9.27
C LYS A 559 16.35 34.20 8.79
N ALA A 560 17.15 33.38 9.47
CA ALA A 560 18.53 33.09 9.06
C ALA A 560 18.59 32.26 7.76
N LEU A 561 17.66 31.31 7.57
CA LEU A 561 17.52 30.56 6.32
C LEU A 561 17.11 31.48 5.16
N ASP A 562 16.15 32.41 5.38
CA ASP A 562 15.74 33.38 4.37
C ASP A 562 16.93 34.26 3.91
N ALA A 563 17.72 34.73 4.88
CA ALA A 563 18.93 35.52 4.59
C ALA A 563 20.00 34.71 3.86
N ALA A 564 20.21 33.44 4.22
CA ALA A 564 21.17 32.57 3.57
C ALA A 564 20.74 32.20 2.13
N GLU A 565 19.46 32.06 1.87
CA GLU A 565 18.90 31.72 0.57
C GLU A 565 19.15 32.82 -0.49
N GLN A 566 19.20 34.08 -0.06
CA GLN A 566 19.52 35.22 -0.93
C GLN A 566 21.03 35.31 -1.26
N GLN A 567 21.87 34.60 -0.53
CA GLN A 567 23.34 34.61 -0.74
C GLN A 567 23.72 33.49 -1.75
N LYS A 568 24.97 33.54 -2.24
CA LYS A 568 25.55 32.52 -3.16
C LYS A 568 26.96 32.13 -2.72
N GLY A 569 27.38 30.94 -3.15
CA GLY A 569 28.77 30.47 -2.97
C GLY A 569 29.21 30.46 -1.50
N THR A 570 30.45 30.89 -1.29
CA THR A 570 31.11 30.86 0.03
C THR A 570 30.37 31.68 1.12
N ALA A 571 29.71 32.80 0.75
CA ALA A 571 28.93 33.60 1.69
C ALA A 571 27.72 32.82 2.23
N ARG A 572 26.97 32.14 1.34
CA ARG A 572 25.86 31.25 1.73
C ARG A 572 26.39 30.13 2.62
N ALA A 573 27.46 29.45 2.20
CA ALA A 573 28.04 28.37 2.97
C ALA A 573 28.46 28.80 4.39
N ALA A 574 29.12 29.96 4.52
CA ALA A 574 29.53 30.49 5.81
C ALA A 574 28.33 30.80 6.72
N SER A 575 27.27 31.43 6.18
CA SER A 575 26.04 31.73 6.92
C SER A 575 25.34 30.47 7.41
N LEU A 576 25.24 29.44 6.55
CA LEU A 576 24.63 28.17 6.90
C LEU A 576 25.48 27.38 7.92
N HIS A 577 26.81 27.37 7.81
CA HIS A 577 27.66 26.72 8.84
C HIS A 577 27.48 27.37 10.21
N LYS A 578 27.43 28.72 10.25
CA LYS A 578 27.16 29.44 11.50
C LYS A 578 25.78 29.08 12.07
N LEU A 579 24.77 29.04 11.22
CA LEU A 579 23.40 28.64 11.62
C LEU A 579 23.37 27.20 12.12
N GLY A 580 24.00 26.25 11.44
CA GLY A 580 24.08 24.85 11.87
C GLY A 580 24.66 24.71 13.27
N ALA A 581 25.81 25.35 13.54
CA ALA A 581 26.41 25.36 14.87
C ALA A 581 25.51 26.00 15.95
N GLN A 582 24.79 27.06 15.58
CA GLN A 582 23.81 27.66 16.50
C GLN A 582 22.67 26.68 16.83
N VAL A 583 22.13 25.98 15.84
CA VAL A 583 21.04 24.99 16.01
C VAL A 583 21.52 23.79 16.82
N GLU A 584 22.75 23.32 16.65
CA GLU A 584 23.35 22.28 17.49
C GLU A 584 23.35 22.68 18.98
N GLY A 585 23.61 23.97 19.29
CA GLY A 585 23.54 24.51 20.65
C GLY A 585 22.15 24.41 21.27
N TYR A 586 21.07 24.30 20.50
CA TYR A 586 19.72 24.20 21.00
C TYR A 586 19.27 22.77 21.36
N VAL A 587 20.03 21.74 20.96
CA VAL A 587 19.67 20.31 21.16
C VAL A 587 19.35 19.97 22.61
N LYS A 588 20.13 20.54 23.57
CA LYS A 588 20.01 20.22 25.00
C LYS A 588 18.69 20.72 25.60
N ASP A 589 18.16 21.83 25.09
CA ASP A 589 17.00 22.53 25.64
C ASP A 589 15.71 22.25 24.81
N ALA A 590 15.81 21.45 23.78
CA ALA A 590 14.70 21.16 22.87
C ALA A 590 13.83 20.02 23.40
N LYS A 591 12.50 20.13 23.26
CA LYS A 591 11.57 19.03 23.54
C LYS A 591 11.77 17.88 22.55
N ASP A 592 12.02 18.20 21.25
CA ASP A 592 12.37 17.23 20.20
C ASP A 592 13.86 17.38 19.84
N SER A 593 14.72 16.96 20.73
CA SER A 593 16.17 17.05 20.56
C SER A 593 16.68 16.25 19.36
N ALA A 594 16.04 15.13 19.03
CA ALA A 594 16.41 14.30 17.87
C ALA A 594 16.18 15.05 16.55
N ARG A 595 15.04 15.72 16.42
CA ARG A 595 14.70 16.48 15.21
C ARG A 595 15.54 17.76 15.09
N VAL A 596 15.84 18.44 16.21
CA VAL A 596 16.77 19.59 16.21
C VAL A 596 18.17 19.17 15.76
N LYS A 597 18.65 18.01 16.23
CA LYS A 597 19.94 17.44 15.77
C LYS A 597 19.92 17.14 14.26
N THR A 598 18.82 16.57 13.76
CA THR A 598 18.67 16.31 12.32
C THR A 598 18.63 17.62 11.52
N LEU A 599 17.87 18.62 11.98
CA LEU A 599 17.83 19.95 11.36
C LEU A 599 19.23 20.57 11.25
N ALA A 600 20.03 20.53 12.32
CA ALA A 600 21.41 21.03 12.31
C ALA A 600 22.28 20.31 11.28
N SER A 601 22.18 18.98 11.23
CA SER A 601 22.88 18.15 10.25
C SER A 601 22.51 18.50 8.80
N GLU A 602 21.23 18.71 8.52
CA GLU A 602 20.73 19.09 7.19
C GLU A 602 21.19 20.51 6.80
N ILE A 603 21.25 21.44 7.75
CA ILE A 603 21.81 22.79 7.53
C ILE A 603 23.28 22.68 7.14
N HIS A 604 24.07 21.87 7.84
CA HIS A 604 25.48 21.64 7.50
C HIS A 604 25.66 20.97 6.12
N ARG A 605 24.79 20.00 5.80
CA ARG A 605 24.77 19.35 4.49
C ARG A 605 24.46 20.35 3.38
N LEU A 606 23.49 21.26 3.60
CA LEU A 606 23.18 22.34 2.67
C LEU A 606 24.33 23.34 2.53
N ALA A 607 25.01 23.67 3.63
CA ALA A 607 26.20 24.54 3.60
C ALA A 607 27.32 23.94 2.74
N ALA A 608 27.58 22.64 2.90
CA ALA A 608 28.62 21.94 2.11
C ALA A 608 28.30 21.93 0.59
N ALA A 609 27.03 21.80 0.24
CA ALA A 609 26.56 21.82 -1.15
C ALA A 609 26.49 23.25 -1.76
N SER A 610 26.65 24.30 -0.96
CA SER A 610 26.52 25.70 -1.39
C SER A 610 27.86 26.35 -1.81
N LYS A 611 28.97 25.62 -1.77
CA LYS A 611 30.32 26.11 -2.10
C LYS A 611 30.56 26.35 -3.60
#